data_6e1e64adc625a2d5c1a0dd4bf808c954
#
_entry.id   6e1e64adc625a2d5c1a0dd4bf808c954
#
_cell.length_a   1.000
_cell.length_b   1.000
_cell.length_c   1.000
_cell.angle_alpha   90.00
_cell.angle_beta   90.00
_cell.angle_gamma   90.00
#
_symmetry.space_group_name_H-M   'P 1'
#
loop_
_entity.id
_entity.type
_entity.pdbx_description
1 polymer ?
#
loop_
_entity_poly.entity_id
_entity_poly.type
_entity_poly.pdbx_seq_one_letter_code
_entity_poly.pdbx_strand_id
1 'polypeptide(L)'
;MARISLTLIQTFYEVASKGSFSGAARELNLSYQSAANHVRRLEQILQDRLIESEQGAKRIALTPRGRALYNLLHPELDIMLERLSKLMENQRSALRVGMPQAIFFYLFPRVLKTFREQRPDMEIAAYERDTVLAELVKNGSLDICLSERYFGDPVVPQRLLGSYRLSLVYPREWGPPPKPEAVPSWARDRPFITYEPGQTLRNLAYDFLGRDGAAARPAVSTSGSSSVKRCVEEGLGFAIIPSWCVSEEDRGRLTSVRLTNLPEVPVYFGNAEFLRNNPSVQALFETCRTELVGRVLDAPSAAGRFHGS
;
A
#
# COMPACT_ATOMS: atom_id res chain seq x y z
N MET A 1 30.82 2.60 22.84
CA MET A 1 29.40 2.95 22.77
C MET A 1 28.70 2.35 23.98
N ALA A 2 28.01 3.16 24.80
CA ALA A 2 27.20 2.66 25.90
C ALA A 2 26.06 1.79 25.33
N ARG A 3 25.90 0.57 25.85
CA ARG A 3 24.80 -0.33 25.44
C ARG A 3 23.47 0.22 25.96
N ILE A 4 22.64 0.76 25.09
CA ILE A 4 21.27 1.13 25.42
C ILE A 4 20.41 -0.16 25.43
N SER A 5 19.74 -0.42 26.55
CA SER A 5 18.83 -1.57 26.68
C SER A 5 17.47 -1.21 26.09
N LEU A 6 16.84 -2.14 25.37
CA LEU A 6 15.49 -1.99 24.84
C LEU A 6 14.47 -1.73 25.97
N THR A 7 14.65 -2.34 27.13
CA THR A 7 13.82 -2.11 28.33
C THR A 7 13.80 -0.64 28.76
N LEU A 8 14.94 0.05 28.72
CA LEU A 8 15.03 1.46 29.08
C LEU A 8 14.27 2.34 28.07
N ILE A 9 14.44 2.03 26.78
CA ILE A 9 13.73 2.72 25.69
C ILE A 9 12.22 2.52 25.82
N GLN A 10 11.77 1.28 25.98
CA GLN A 10 10.36 0.95 26.13
C GLN A 10 9.74 1.62 27.35
N THR A 11 10.45 1.61 28.48
CA THR A 11 9.97 2.27 29.69
C THR A 11 9.81 3.78 29.50
N PHE A 12 10.80 4.44 28.88
CA PHE A 12 10.69 5.87 28.54
C PHE A 12 9.51 6.13 27.60
N TYR A 13 9.37 5.32 26.56
CA TYR A 13 8.30 5.42 25.58
C TYR A 13 6.91 5.36 26.24
N GLU A 14 6.68 4.36 27.10
CA GLU A 14 5.41 4.23 27.82
C GLU A 14 5.18 5.39 28.81
N VAL A 15 6.23 5.86 29.49
CA VAL A 15 6.13 7.03 30.39
C VAL A 15 5.73 8.27 29.59
N ALA A 16 6.31 8.48 28.43
CA ALA A 16 6.01 9.60 27.53
C ALA A 16 4.59 9.50 26.96
N SER A 17 4.19 8.33 26.49
CA SER A 17 2.88 8.04 25.91
C SER A 17 1.73 8.20 26.91
N LYS A 18 1.87 7.62 28.12
CA LYS A 18 0.85 7.67 29.18
C LYS A 18 0.87 9.00 29.97
N GLY A 19 1.90 9.82 29.78
CA GLY A 19 2.07 11.08 30.50
C GLY A 19 2.29 10.90 32.01
N SER A 20 2.65 9.69 32.47
CA SER A 20 2.88 9.39 33.91
C SER A 20 3.69 8.14 34.14
N PHE A 21 4.57 8.16 35.16
CA PHE A 21 5.32 6.99 35.58
C PHE A 21 4.42 5.87 36.12
N SER A 22 3.35 6.21 36.85
CA SER A 22 2.41 5.22 37.39
C SER A 22 1.62 4.52 36.30
N GLY A 23 1.25 5.24 35.21
CA GLY A 23 0.59 4.67 34.04
C GLY A 23 1.49 3.67 33.30
N ALA A 24 2.72 4.07 33.01
CA ALA A 24 3.73 3.22 32.40
C ALA A 24 4.10 1.99 33.25
N ALA A 25 4.27 2.18 34.54
CA ALA A 25 4.59 1.08 35.48
C ALA A 25 3.50 0.00 35.46
N ARG A 26 2.22 0.40 35.41
CA ARG A 26 1.09 -0.53 35.31
C ARG A 26 1.09 -1.29 34.00
N GLU A 27 1.32 -0.61 32.91
CA GLU A 27 1.36 -1.21 31.55
C GLU A 27 2.46 -2.25 31.42
N LEU A 28 3.64 -1.93 31.98
CA LEU A 28 4.83 -2.78 31.90
C LEU A 28 4.98 -3.79 33.05
N ASN A 29 3.99 -3.90 33.94
CA ASN A 29 4.07 -4.71 35.15
C ASN A 29 5.33 -4.41 36.01
N LEU A 30 5.68 -3.13 36.11
CA LEU A 30 6.82 -2.65 36.91
C LEU A 30 6.34 -1.89 38.14
N SER A 31 7.25 -1.71 39.13
CA SER A 31 7.03 -0.73 40.18
C SER A 31 7.28 0.70 39.65
N TYR A 32 6.64 1.69 40.26
CA TYR A 32 6.92 3.10 39.97
C TYR A 32 8.42 3.41 40.06
N GLN A 33 9.07 2.89 41.13
CA GLN A 33 10.50 3.09 41.39
C GLN A 33 11.36 2.49 40.28
N SER A 34 10.99 1.32 39.76
CA SER A 34 11.68 0.69 38.62
C SER A 34 11.54 1.52 37.33
N ALA A 35 10.34 1.98 37.03
CA ALA A 35 10.10 2.83 35.86
C ALA A 35 10.89 4.15 35.93
N ALA A 36 10.91 4.80 37.10
CA ALA A 36 11.70 6.01 37.36
C ALA A 36 13.21 5.76 37.21
N ASN A 37 13.70 4.62 37.72
CA ASN A 37 15.12 4.26 37.62
C ASN A 37 15.52 3.95 36.16
N HIS A 38 14.65 3.29 35.37
CA HIS A 38 14.90 3.04 33.95
C HIS A 38 15.07 4.33 33.17
N VAL A 39 14.15 5.28 33.35
CA VAL A 39 14.22 6.58 32.67
C VAL A 39 15.49 7.34 33.09
N ARG A 40 15.77 7.40 34.42
CA ARG A 40 16.97 8.07 34.92
C ARG A 40 18.26 7.45 34.36
N ARG A 41 18.30 6.12 34.21
CA ARG A 41 19.45 5.41 33.63
C ARG A 41 19.59 5.72 32.15
N LEU A 42 18.47 5.85 31.39
CA LEU A 42 18.49 6.25 30.00
C LEU A 42 19.03 7.68 29.85
N GLU A 43 18.57 8.62 30.70
CA GLU A 43 19.06 10.00 30.75
C GLU A 43 20.57 10.06 31.01
N GLN A 44 21.07 9.23 31.93
CA GLN A 44 22.52 9.11 32.23
C GLN A 44 23.31 8.63 31.01
N ILE A 45 22.78 7.64 30.26
CA ILE A 45 23.44 7.12 29.04
C ILE A 45 23.46 8.17 27.94
N LEU A 46 22.37 8.91 27.79
CA LEU A 46 22.22 9.96 26.77
C LEU A 46 22.86 11.29 27.17
N GLN A 47 23.29 11.42 28.42
CA GLN A 47 23.87 12.63 29.04
C GLN A 47 22.95 13.85 28.90
N ASP A 48 21.65 13.62 28.93
CA ASP A 48 20.63 14.66 28.77
C ASP A 48 19.35 14.28 29.51
N ARG A 49 18.57 15.28 29.95
CA ARG A 49 17.26 15.06 30.54
C ARG A 49 16.20 14.86 29.47
N LEU A 50 15.32 13.89 29.69
CA LEU A 50 14.21 13.57 28.79
C LEU A 50 12.86 14.00 29.37
N ILE A 51 12.79 14.10 30.70
CA ILE A 51 11.57 14.44 31.44
C ILE A 51 11.81 15.66 32.30
N GLU A 52 10.92 16.65 32.23
CA GLU A 52 10.84 17.75 33.20
C GLU A 52 10.04 17.27 34.42
N SER A 53 10.67 17.26 35.59
CA SER A 53 9.98 16.90 36.82
C SER A 53 9.66 18.17 37.59
N GLU A 54 8.42 18.59 37.59
CA GLU A 54 7.91 19.47 38.64
C GLU A 54 7.54 18.63 39.86
N GLN A 55 8.05 18.98 41.02
CA GLN A 55 7.70 18.32 42.28
C GLN A 55 6.20 18.45 42.54
N GLY A 56 5.47 17.32 42.54
CA GLY A 56 4.02 17.28 42.81
C GLY A 56 3.13 17.27 41.57
N ALA A 57 3.66 17.36 40.36
CA ALA A 57 2.84 17.29 39.15
C ALA A 57 2.32 15.86 38.91
N LYS A 58 0.99 15.71 38.73
CA LYS A 58 0.33 14.44 38.38
C LYS A 58 0.66 13.98 36.95
N ARG A 59 1.18 14.88 36.12
CA ARG A 59 1.57 14.62 34.73
C ARG A 59 3.02 15.04 34.51
N ILE A 60 3.71 14.26 33.69
CA ILE A 60 5.07 14.59 33.26
C ILE A 60 5.03 15.49 32.03
N ALA A 61 6.04 16.37 31.90
CA ALA A 61 6.35 17.07 30.68
C ALA A 61 7.65 16.52 30.08
N LEU A 62 7.72 16.44 28.76
CA LEU A 62 8.93 16.05 28.04
C LEU A 62 9.79 17.29 27.77
N THR A 63 11.08 17.16 28.00
CA THR A 63 12.05 18.15 27.51
C THR A 63 12.05 18.18 25.97
N PRO A 64 12.62 19.21 25.31
CA PRO A 64 12.81 19.19 23.85
C PRO A 64 13.53 17.91 23.36
N ARG A 65 14.52 17.44 24.13
CA ARG A 65 15.26 16.20 23.83
C ARG A 65 14.40 14.95 24.01
N GLY A 66 13.60 14.92 25.08
CA GLY A 66 12.64 13.83 25.33
C GLY A 66 11.58 13.77 24.23
N ARG A 67 11.08 14.91 23.77
CA ARG A 67 10.12 14.97 22.66
C ARG A 67 10.72 14.49 21.34
N ALA A 68 11.96 14.88 21.03
CA ALA A 68 12.68 14.41 19.87
C ALA A 68 12.88 12.89 19.89
N LEU A 69 13.28 12.33 21.04
CA LEU A 69 13.42 10.88 21.21
C LEU A 69 12.07 10.16 21.11
N TYR A 70 11.00 10.68 21.71
CA TYR A 70 9.66 10.11 21.61
C TYR A 70 9.17 10.07 20.15
N ASN A 71 9.33 11.16 19.40
CA ASN A 71 8.93 11.23 18.01
C ASN A 71 9.74 10.29 17.10
N LEU A 72 11.01 10.05 17.44
CA LEU A 72 11.86 9.05 16.76
C LEU A 72 11.37 7.63 17.03
N LEU A 73 10.96 7.34 18.26
CA LEU A 73 10.56 5.99 18.71
C LEU A 73 9.13 5.64 18.33
N HIS A 74 8.23 6.64 18.33
CA HIS A 74 6.79 6.43 18.24
C HIS A 74 6.35 5.58 17.04
N PRO A 75 6.75 5.87 15.79
CA PRO A 75 6.36 5.01 14.70
C PRO A 75 7.07 3.64 14.71
N GLU A 76 8.35 3.61 15.01
CA GLU A 76 9.18 2.41 14.86
C GLU A 76 8.91 1.37 15.98
N LEU A 77 8.77 1.82 17.22
CA LEU A 77 8.54 0.93 18.36
C LEU A 77 7.14 0.32 18.31
N ASP A 78 6.12 1.09 17.98
CA ASP A 78 4.74 0.58 17.84
C ASP A 78 4.65 -0.49 16.76
N ILE A 79 5.26 -0.24 15.58
CA ILE A 79 5.33 -1.20 14.50
C ILE A 79 6.07 -2.47 14.94
N MET A 80 7.18 -2.33 15.65
CA MET A 80 7.95 -3.47 16.14
C MET A 80 7.16 -4.30 17.16
N LEU A 81 6.53 -3.65 18.13
CA LEU A 81 5.72 -4.33 19.14
C LEU A 81 4.49 -5.00 18.52
N GLU A 82 3.83 -4.35 17.58
CA GLU A 82 2.73 -4.94 16.82
C GLU A 82 3.17 -6.16 16.01
N ARG A 83 4.37 -6.12 15.40
CA ARG A 83 4.94 -7.29 14.70
C ARG A 83 5.22 -8.45 15.64
N LEU A 84 5.78 -8.16 16.82
CA LEU A 84 6.04 -9.19 17.84
C LEU A 84 4.74 -9.81 18.35
N SER A 85 3.72 -8.99 18.67
CA SER A 85 2.38 -9.50 19.01
C SER A 85 1.84 -10.42 17.92
N LYS A 86 1.98 -10.02 16.67
CA LYS A 86 1.52 -10.79 15.51
C LYS A 86 2.26 -12.11 15.31
N LEU A 87 3.53 -12.19 15.72
CA LEU A 87 4.27 -13.46 15.74
C LEU A 87 3.79 -14.39 16.86
N MET A 88 3.33 -13.83 17.98
CA MET A 88 2.87 -14.58 19.16
C MET A 88 1.40 -15.02 19.03
N GLU A 89 0.58 -14.28 18.28
CA GLU A 89 -0.83 -14.59 18.07
C GLU A 89 -1.00 -15.56 16.89
N ASN A 90 -1.33 -16.82 17.20
CA ASN A 90 -1.66 -17.82 16.18
C ASN A 90 -2.99 -17.56 15.43
N GLN A 91 -3.81 -16.62 15.91
CA GLN A 91 -5.08 -16.23 15.29
C GLN A 91 -5.17 -14.71 15.20
N ARG A 92 -4.99 -14.19 13.99
CA ARG A 92 -5.22 -12.77 13.71
C ARG A 92 -6.69 -12.55 13.45
N SER A 93 -7.26 -11.53 14.07
CA SER A 93 -8.61 -11.05 13.77
C SER A 93 -8.65 -10.12 12.54
N ALA A 94 -7.51 -9.59 12.08
CA ALA A 94 -7.43 -8.66 10.96
C ALA A 94 -6.20 -8.89 10.07
N LEU A 95 -6.37 -8.66 8.75
CA LEU A 95 -5.29 -8.56 7.76
C LEU A 95 -5.31 -7.18 7.11
N ARG A 96 -4.15 -6.52 7.05
CA ARG A 96 -3.97 -5.23 6.39
C ARG A 96 -3.45 -5.44 4.98
N VAL A 97 -4.26 -5.07 4.00
CA VAL A 97 -3.99 -5.34 2.58
C VAL A 97 -3.88 -4.01 1.83
N GLY A 98 -2.72 -3.76 1.21
CA GLY A 98 -2.49 -2.59 0.36
C GLY A 98 -2.61 -2.94 -1.12
N MET A 99 -3.19 -2.06 -1.92
CA MET A 99 -3.32 -2.25 -3.37
C MET A 99 -3.62 -0.96 -4.11
N PRO A 100 -3.35 -0.87 -5.43
CA PRO A 100 -3.84 0.21 -6.27
C PRO A 100 -5.35 0.36 -6.20
N GLN A 101 -5.83 1.62 -6.24
CA GLN A 101 -7.25 1.96 -6.15
C GLN A 101 -8.11 1.17 -7.15
N ALA A 102 -7.65 1.02 -8.38
CA ALA A 102 -8.39 0.29 -9.40
C ALA A 102 -8.64 -1.17 -9.02
N ILE A 103 -7.63 -1.86 -8.47
CA ILE A 103 -7.76 -3.25 -8.03
C ILE A 103 -8.79 -3.34 -6.91
N PHE A 104 -8.73 -2.43 -5.93
CA PHE A 104 -9.73 -2.42 -4.86
C PHE A 104 -11.13 -2.17 -5.40
N PHE A 105 -11.33 -1.07 -6.11
CA PHE A 105 -12.65 -0.61 -6.53
C PHE A 105 -13.38 -1.58 -7.47
N TYR A 106 -12.67 -2.14 -8.45
CA TYR A 106 -13.31 -2.95 -9.50
C TYR A 106 -13.24 -4.46 -9.26
N LEU A 107 -12.21 -4.96 -8.56
CA LEU A 107 -11.92 -6.38 -8.48
C LEU A 107 -12.04 -6.97 -7.07
N PHE A 108 -11.48 -6.28 -6.09
CA PHE A 108 -11.30 -6.84 -4.76
C PHE A 108 -12.61 -7.06 -3.97
N PRO A 109 -13.71 -6.31 -4.15
CA PRO A 109 -14.98 -6.60 -3.48
C PRO A 109 -15.50 -8.01 -3.73
N ARG A 110 -15.27 -8.57 -4.92
CA ARG A 110 -15.61 -9.98 -5.23
C ARG A 110 -14.75 -10.94 -4.43
N VAL A 111 -13.44 -10.69 -4.35
CA VAL A 111 -12.52 -11.47 -3.52
C VAL A 111 -12.95 -11.43 -2.06
N LEU A 112 -13.29 -10.23 -1.55
CA LEU A 112 -13.76 -10.06 -0.17
C LEU A 112 -15.03 -10.86 0.12
N LYS A 113 -15.98 -10.87 -0.81
CA LYS A 113 -17.22 -11.65 -0.65
C LYS A 113 -16.89 -13.12 -0.42
N THR A 114 -16.14 -13.74 -1.34
CA THR A 114 -15.76 -15.15 -1.25
C THR A 114 -14.88 -15.46 -0.03
N PHE A 115 -13.94 -14.57 0.28
CA PHE A 115 -13.07 -14.73 1.45
C PHE A 115 -13.84 -14.69 2.77
N ARG A 116 -14.82 -13.79 2.92
CA ARG A 116 -15.64 -13.70 4.12
C ARG A 116 -16.55 -14.92 4.34
N GLU A 117 -16.97 -15.59 3.29
CA GLU A 117 -17.70 -16.87 3.39
C GLU A 117 -16.82 -17.96 4.04
N GLN A 118 -15.51 -17.94 3.77
CA GLN A 118 -14.54 -18.88 4.32
C GLN A 118 -14.00 -18.48 5.70
N ARG A 119 -13.96 -17.17 5.98
CA ARG A 119 -13.35 -16.57 7.19
C ARG A 119 -14.22 -15.43 7.72
N PRO A 120 -15.42 -15.74 8.27
CA PRO A 120 -16.39 -14.71 8.67
C PRO A 120 -15.87 -13.79 9.80
N ASP A 121 -15.00 -14.31 10.66
CA ASP A 121 -14.45 -13.57 11.82
C ASP A 121 -13.18 -12.75 11.48
N MET A 122 -12.71 -12.84 10.22
CA MET A 122 -11.50 -12.12 9.79
C MET A 122 -11.86 -10.75 9.25
N GLU A 123 -11.32 -9.70 9.85
CA GLU A 123 -11.37 -8.35 9.29
C GLU A 123 -10.32 -8.18 8.17
N ILE A 124 -10.68 -7.48 7.11
CA ILE A 124 -9.75 -7.00 6.09
C ILE A 124 -9.73 -5.48 6.16
N ALA A 125 -8.62 -4.92 6.61
CA ALA A 125 -8.34 -3.49 6.52
C ALA A 125 -7.63 -3.20 5.19
N ALA A 126 -8.36 -2.63 4.23
CA ALA A 126 -7.84 -2.35 2.89
C ALA A 126 -7.31 -0.92 2.78
N TYR A 127 -6.16 -0.76 2.13
CA TYR A 127 -5.49 0.53 1.94
C TYR A 127 -5.20 0.74 0.45
N GLU A 128 -5.77 1.79 -0.11
CA GLU A 128 -5.53 2.17 -1.50
C GLU A 128 -4.20 2.90 -1.61
N ARG A 129 -3.17 2.19 -2.01
CA ARG A 129 -1.79 2.68 -2.21
C ARG A 129 -1.20 2.03 -3.45
N ASP A 130 -0.29 2.72 -4.14
CA ASP A 130 0.38 2.20 -5.33
C ASP A 130 1.91 2.21 -5.16
N THR A 131 2.49 3.35 -4.82
CA THR A 131 3.93 3.57 -4.96
C THR A 131 4.79 3.03 -3.83
N VAL A 132 4.27 2.89 -2.62
CA VAL A 132 5.03 2.59 -1.38
C VAL A 132 4.73 1.23 -0.79
N LEU A 133 4.10 0.34 -1.55
CA LEU A 133 3.61 -0.95 -1.04
C LEU A 133 4.70 -1.83 -0.43
N ALA A 134 5.86 -1.93 -1.09
CA ALA A 134 6.98 -2.72 -0.58
C ALA A 134 7.44 -2.22 0.79
N GLU A 135 7.62 -0.91 0.94
CA GLU A 135 8.05 -0.30 2.20
C GLU A 135 7.01 -0.48 3.31
N LEU A 136 5.72 -0.36 2.99
CA LEU A 136 4.65 -0.58 3.95
C LEU A 136 4.55 -2.05 4.41
N VAL A 137 4.89 -3.01 3.55
CA VAL A 137 4.98 -4.43 3.97
C VAL A 137 6.25 -4.67 4.78
N LYS A 138 7.39 -4.12 4.37
CA LYS A 138 8.66 -4.24 5.11
C LYS A 138 8.57 -3.66 6.52
N ASN A 139 8.01 -2.48 6.65
CA ASN A 139 7.87 -1.82 7.96
C ASN A 139 6.69 -2.35 8.77
N GLY A 140 5.89 -3.31 8.26
CA GLY A 140 4.78 -3.97 8.96
C GLY A 140 3.51 -3.15 9.04
N SER A 141 3.41 -2.02 8.33
CA SER A 141 2.14 -1.28 8.18
C SER A 141 1.11 -2.05 7.36
N LEU A 142 1.58 -2.90 6.45
CA LEU A 142 0.77 -3.86 5.70
C LEU A 142 1.22 -5.29 5.96
N ASP A 143 0.30 -6.22 5.89
CA ASP A 143 0.55 -7.66 5.94
C ASP A 143 0.71 -8.25 4.54
N ILE A 144 -0.06 -7.72 3.60
CA ILE A 144 -0.21 -8.20 2.23
C ILE A 144 -0.27 -6.99 1.30
N CYS A 145 0.22 -7.16 0.08
CA CYS A 145 -0.04 -6.19 -0.99
C CYS A 145 -0.42 -6.90 -2.30
N LEU A 146 -1.26 -6.26 -3.10
CA LEU A 146 -1.41 -6.51 -4.52
C LEU A 146 -0.65 -5.41 -5.27
N SER A 147 0.25 -5.76 -6.18
CA SER A 147 1.15 -4.81 -6.84
C SER A 147 1.27 -5.09 -8.33
N GLU A 148 1.37 -4.04 -9.11
CA GLU A 148 1.64 -4.08 -10.56
C GLU A 148 3.14 -4.10 -10.87
N ARG A 149 3.99 -4.17 -9.84
CA ARG A 149 5.44 -4.23 -9.93
C ARG A 149 6.01 -5.40 -9.16
N TYR A 150 7.01 -6.03 -9.75
CA TYR A 150 7.86 -6.97 -9.03
C TYR A 150 8.92 -6.20 -8.23
N PHE A 151 9.04 -6.47 -6.94
CA PHE A 151 9.97 -5.77 -6.06
C PHE A 151 11.36 -6.39 -6.05
N GLY A 152 11.46 -7.70 -6.27
CA GLY A 152 12.73 -8.44 -6.18
C GLY A 152 13.30 -8.50 -4.76
N ASP A 153 12.46 -8.37 -3.74
CA ASP A 153 12.85 -8.26 -2.34
C ASP A 153 12.49 -9.53 -1.56
N PRO A 154 13.48 -10.22 -0.96
CA PRO A 154 13.23 -11.46 -0.22
C PRO A 154 12.38 -11.27 1.04
N VAL A 155 12.33 -10.05 1.61
CA VAL A 155 11.50 -9.74 2.79
C VAL A 155 10.03 -9.56 2.40
N VAL A 156 9.75 -9.29 1.12
CA VAL A 156 8.40 -9.18 0.55
C VAL A 156 8.29 -10.14 -0.64
N PRO A 157 8.26 -11.46 -0.39
CA PRO A 157 8.10 -12.43 -1.46
C PRO A 157 6.80 -12.20 -2.21
N GLN A 158 6.87 -12.25 -3.53
CA GLN A 158 5.74 -12.03 -4.41
C GLN A 158 5.45 -13.25 -5.27
N ARG A 159 4.18 -13.53 -5.50
CA ARG A 159 3.66 -14.56 -6.41
C ARG A 159 2.86 -13.88 -7.51
N LEU A 160 3.16 -14.19 -8.75
CA LEU A 160 2.39 -13.69 -9.89
C LEU A 160 0.97 -14.30 -9.87
N LEU A 161 -0.05 -13.45 -9.83
CA LEU A 161 -1.46 -13.85 -9.99
C LEU A 161 -1.82 -13.99 -11.47
N GLY A 162 -1.47 -13.01 -12.27
CA GLY A 162 -1.79 -12.94 -13.69
C GLY A 162 -1.41 -11.58 -14.26
N SER A 163 -1.93 -11.26 -15.42
CA SER A 163 -1.73 -9.97 -16.09
C SER A 163 -3.02 -9.42 -16.67
N TYR A 164 -3.03 -8.15 -17.04
CA TYR A 164 -4.15 -7.51 -17.71
C TYR A 164 -3.68 -6.55 -18.78
N ARG A 165 -4.59 -6.18 -19.68
CA ARG A 165 -4.35 -5.22 -20.77
C ARG A 165 -4.89 -3.84 -20.44
N LEU A 166 -4.33 -2.84 -21.10
CA LEU A 166 -4.78 -1.46 -21.04
C LEU A 166 -5.67 -1.11 -22.23
N SER A 167 -6.54 -0.14 -22.02
CA SER A 167 -7.37 0.46 -23.07
C SER A 167 -7.19 1.97 -23.08
N LEU A 168 -7.16 2.54 -24.30
CA LEU A 168 -7.43 3.96 -24.51
C LEU A 168 -8.92 4.19 -24.24
N VAL A 169 -9.26 5.23 -23.50
CA VAL A 169 -10.63 5.70 -23.29
C VAL A 169 -10.73 7.19 -23.54
N TYR A 170 -11.83 7.61 -24.16
CA TYR A 170 -12.09 9.01 -24.48
C TYR A 170 -13.59 9.26 -24.68
N PRO A 171 -14.07 10.51 -24.63
CA PRO A 171 -15.48 10.84 -24.85
C PRO A 171 -15.98 10.34 -26.20
N ARG A 172 -17.15 9.69 -26.22
CA ARG A 172 -17.73 9.10 -27.44
C ARG A 172 -17.93 10.13 -28.58
N GLU A 173 -18.22 11.35 -28.22
CA GLU A 173 -18.44 12.46 -29.15
C GLU A 173 -17.19 12.86 -29.96
N TRP A 174 -16.01 12.39 -29.56
CA TRP A 174 -14.75 12.64 -30.29
C TRP A 174 -14.62 11.82 -31.58
N GLY A 175 -15.62 10.97 -31.89
CA GLY A 175 -15.72 10.22 -33.10
C GLY A 175 -15.20 8.78 -33.01
N PRO A 176 -14.98 8.15 -34.20
CA PRO A 176 -14.65 6.74 -34.25
C PRO A 176 -13.27 6.42 -33.66
N PRO A 177 -13.08 5.17 -33.19
CA PRO A 177 -11.83 4.77 -32.55
C PRO A 177 -10.66 4.78 -33.56
N PRO A 178 -9.48 5.29 -33.12
CA PRO A 178 -8.26 5.12 -33.90
C PRO A 178 -7.83 3.64 -33.88
N LYS A 179 -7.07 3.24 -34.89
CA LYS A 179 -6.35 1.96 -34.83
C LYS A 179 -5.31 2.01 -33.69
N PRO A 180 -5.03 0.90 -33.01
CA PRO A 180 -4.08 0.89 -31.87
C PRO A 180 -2.71 1.51 -32.21
N GLU A 181 -2.21 1.29 -33.44
CA GLU A 181 -0.92 1.80 -33.90
C GLU A 181 -0.94 3.32 -34.14
N ALA A 182 -2.10 3.88 -34.40
CA ALA A 182 -2.29 5.31 -34.67
C ALA A 182 -2.55 6.11 -33.36
N VAL A 183 -2.70 5.45 -32.22
CA VAL A 183 -3.03 6.13 -30.95
C VAL A 183 -2.01 7.19 -30.57
N PRO A 184 -0.67 6.99 -30.65
CA PRO A 184 0.27 8.05 -30.30
C PRO A 184 0.11 9.33 -31.12
N SER A 185 -0.11 9.20 -32.45
CA SER A 185 -0.35 10.35 -33.34
C SER A 185 -1.72 10.98 -33.11
N TRP A 186 -2.74 10.17 -32.87
CA TRP A 186 -4.10 10.63 -32.55
C TRP A 186 -4.14 11.43 -31.22
N ALA A 187 -3.34 11.02 -30.24
CA ALA A 187 -3.28 11.62 -28.90
C ALA A 187 -2.53 12.96 -28.84
N ARG A 188 -1.67 13.27 -29.84
CA ARG A 188 -0.67 14.34 -29.78
C ARG A 188 -1.21 15.71 -29.36
N ASP A 189 -2.35 16.11 -29.90
CA ASP A 189 -2.94 17.43 -29.70
C ASP A 189 -4.21 17.39 -28.84
N ARG A 190 -4.42 16.28 -28.12
CA ARG A 190 -5.60 16.09 -27.26
C ARG A 190 -5.24 16.18 -25.79
N PRO A 191 -6.12 16.71 -24.92
CA PRO A 191 -5.86 16.77 -23.50
C PRO A 191 -5.76 15.37 -22.92
N PHE A 192 -4.68 15.10 -22.17
CA PHE A 192 -4.37 13.82 -21.57
C PHE A 192 -4.66 13.83 -20.09
N ILE A 193 -5.39 12.84 -19.62
CA ILE A 193 -5.66 12.58 -18.20
C ILE A 193 -4.85 11.35 -17.79
N THR A 194 -4.08 11.46 -16.72
CA THR A 194 -3.14 10.42 -16.35
C THR A 194 -3.06 10.23 -14.82
N TYR A 195 -2.17 9.35 -14.42
CA TYR A 195 -1.90 9.04 -13.01
C TYR A 195 -0.82 9.95 -12.43
N GLU A 196 -0.69 9.95 -11.11
CA GLU A 196 0.36 10.66 -10.39
C GLU A 196 1.76 10.14 -10.74
N PRO A 197 2.80 10.97 -10.58
CA PRO A 197 4.18 10.54 -10.76
C PRO A 197 4.53 9.31 -9.89
N GLY A 198 5.29 8.37 -10.47
CA GLY A 198 5.72 7.16 -9.79
C GLY A 198 4.80 5.95 -9.96
N GLN A 199 3.56 6.14 -10.44
CA GLN A 199 2.64 5.02 -10.70
C GLN A 199 3.02 4.27 -11.98
N THR A 200 2.86 2.94 -11.95
CA THR A 200 3.20 2.04 -13.07
C THR A 200 2.45 2.40 -14.34
N LEU A 201 1.15 2.64 -14.24
CA LEU A 201 0.31 2.95 -15.40
C LEU A 201 0.66 4.29 -16.04
N ARG A 202 1.10 5.28 -15.26
CA ARG A 202 1.62 6.53 -15.82
C ARG A 202 2.83 6.28 -16.70
N ASN A 203 3.81 5.53 -16.20
CA ASN A 203 5.04 5.27 -16.94
C ASN A 203 4.76 4.54 -18.25
N LEU A 204 3.93 3.48 -18.19
CA LEU A 204 3.51 2.74 -19.39
C LEU A 204 2.79 3.62 -20.43
N ALA A 205 1.90 4.51 -19.98
CA ALA A 205 1.22 5.44 -20.88
C ALA A 205 2.20 6.43 -21.52
N TYR A 206 3.17 6.97 -20.77
CA TYR A 206 4.19 7.88 -21.30
C TYR A 206 5.15 7.20 -22.27
N ASP A 207 5.56 5.97 -21.97
CA ASP A 207 6.44 5.20 -22.84
C ASP A 207 5.75 4.85 -24.16
N PHE A 208 4.43 4.63 -24.12
CA PHE A 208 3.62 4.34 -25.30
C PHE A 208 3.29 5.57 -26.15
N LEU A 209 2.89 6.67 -25.50
CA LEU A 209 2.49 7.90 -26.21
C LEU A 209 3.68 8.72 -26.70
N GLY A 210 4.88 8.45 -26.18
CA GLY A 210 6.03 9.34 -26.29
C GLY A 210 5.94 10.49 -25.28
N ARG A 211 7.09 11.10 -24.99
CA ARG A 211 7.18 12.21 -24.01
C ARG A 211 6.89 13.57 -24.61
N ASP A 212 6.46 13.62 -25.85
CA ASP A 212 6.12 14.83 -26.60
C ASP A 212 4.58 15.03 -26.65
N GLY A 213 4.14 16.22 -27.01
CA GLY A 213 2.72 16.54 -27.20
C GLY A 213 1.89 16.46 -25.92
N ALA A 214 0.74 15.78 -25.96
CA ALA A 214 -0.21 15.68 -24.85
C ALA A 214 0.41 15.05 -23.57
N ALA A 215 1.29 14.07 -23.73
CA ALA A 215 1.97 13.45 -22.61
C ALA A 215 2.94 14.39 -21.89
N ALA A 216 3.50 15.39 -22.57
CA ALA A 216 4.40 16.36 -21.95
C ALA A 216 3.70 17.28 -20.94
N ARG A 217 2.39 17.53 -21.11
CA ARG A 217 1.58 18.40 -20.25
C ARG A 217 0.19 17.80 -20.03
N PRO A 218 0.04 16.87 -19.08
CA PRO A 218 -1.27 16.30 -18.80
C PRO A 218 -2.24 17.38 -18.30
N ALA A 219 -3.49 17.33 -18.77
CA ALA A 219 -4.54 18.24 -18.31
C ALA A 219 -4.93 17.98 -16.86
N VAL A 220 -4.94 16.67 -16.45
CA VAL A 220 -5.25 16.24 -15.09
C VAL A 220 -4.34 15.07 -14.71
N SER A 221 -3.86 15.08 -13.47
CA SER A 221 -3.20 13.91 -12.85
C SER A 221 -3.90 13.55 -11.54
N THR A 222 -4.20 12.25 -11.35
CA THR A 222 -4.89 11.75 -10.15
C THR A 222 -4.46 10.33 -9.83
N SER A 223 -4.68 9.88 -8.59
CA SER A 223 -4.15 8.60 -8.09
C SER A 223 -4.92 7.35 -8.51
N GLY A 224 -6.16 7.47 -8.97
CA GLY A 224 -7.03 6.30 -9.17
C GLY A 224 -7.70 6.22 -10.54
N SER A 225 -7.81 5.00 -11.10
CA SER A 225 -8.45 4.77 -12.40
C SER A 225 -9.92 5.17 -12.46
N SER A 226 -10.65 5.08 -11.34
CA SER A 226 -12.04 5.55 -11.28
C SER A 226 -12.12 7.08 -11.45
N SER A 227 -11.23 7.83 -10.81
CA SER A 227 -11.13 9.28 -10.96
C SER A 227 -10.68 9.68 -12.36
N VAL A 228 -9.67 8.98 -12.91
CA VAL A 228 -9.22 9.16 -14.30
C VAL A 228 -10.39 8.94 -15.25
N LYS A 229 -11.12 7.81 -15.13
CA LYS A 229 -12.29 7.50 -15.97
C LYS A 229 -13.37 8.57 -15.84
N ARG A 230 -13.66 9.03 -14.61
CA ARG A 230 -14.66 10.07 -14.37
C ARG A 230 -14.32 11.37 -15.07
N CYS A 231 -13.06 11.79 -15.07
CA CYS A 231 -12.61 12.97 -15.81
C CYS A 231 -12.82 12.81 -17.32
N VAL A 232 -12.61 11.61 -17.87
CA VAL A 232 -12.88 11.33 -19.29
C VAL A 232 -14.38 11.41 -19.59
N GLU A 233 -15.23 10.88 -18.71
CA GLU A 233 -16.70 10.95 -18.84
C GLU A 233 -17.23 12.39 -18.86
N GLU A 234 -16.56 13.32 -18.19
CA GLU A 234 -16.86 14.76 -18.19
C GLU A 234 -16.23 15.51 -19.38
N GLY A 235 -15.63 14.79 -20.32
CA GLY A 235 -15.08 15.41 -21.54
C GLY A 235 -13.72 16.10 -21.36
N LEU A 236 -13.05 15.95 -20.21
CA LEU A 236 -11.80 16.67 -19.93
C LEU A 236 -10.59 16.20 -20.73
N GLY A 237 -10.68 15.02 -21.34
CA GLY A 237 -9.56 14.47 -22.11
C GLY A 237 -9.70 12.98 -22.39
N PHE A 238 -8.63 12.37 -22.88
CA PHE A 238 -8.49 10.92 -23.02
C PHE A 238 -7.58 10.35 -21.94
N ALA A 239 -7.67 9.05 -21.71
CA ALA A 239 -6.81 8.34 -20.77
C ALA A 239 -6.44 6.93 -21.24
N ILE A 240 -5.41 6.34 -20.63
CA ILE A 240 -5.06 4.92 -20.76
C ILE A 240 -5.27 4.28 -19.39
N ILE A 241 -6.22 3.35 -19.31
CA ILE A 241 -6.64 2.71 -18.06
C ILE A 241 -6.73 1.19 -18.21
N PRO A 242 -6.79 0.39 -17.14
CA PRO A 242 -7.05 -1.04 -17.21
C PRO A 242 -8.34 -1.33 -17.99
N SER A 243 -8.29 -2.31 -18.91
CA SER A 243 -9.43 -2.61 -19.79
C SER A 243 -10.70 -3.00 -19.02
N TRP A 244 -10.55 -3.59 -17.86
CA TRP A 244 -11.67 -3.99 -16.98
C TRP A 244 -12.29 -2.83 -16.18
N CYS A 245 -11.71 -1.62 -16.24
CA CYS A 245 -12.36 -0.43 -15.68
C CYS A 245 -13.52 0.09 -16.53
N VAL A 246 -13.67 -0.40 -17.76
CA VAL A 246 -14.72 0.00 -18.69
C VAL A 246 -15.78 -1.10 -18.76
N SER A 247 -17.02 -0.76 -18.40
CA SER A 247 -18.18 -1.65 -18.45
C SER A 247 -19.01 -1.43 -19.71
N GLU A 248 -20.00 -2.30 -19.96
CA GLU A 248 -20.99 -2.12 -21.03
C GLU A 248 -21.80 -0.82 -20.86
N GLU A 249 -22.08 -0.43 -19.62
CA GLU A 249 -22.83 0.79 -19.29
C GLU A 249 -22.11 2.07 -19.70
N ASP A 250 -20.77 2.03 -19.78
CA ASP A 250 -19.94 3.16 -20.18
C ASP A 250 -20.03 3.46 -21.68
N ARG A 251 -20.45 2.49 -22.52
CA ARG A 251 -20.50 2.59 -23.98
C ARG A 251 -21.39 3.72 -24.52
N GLY A 252 -22.32 4.18 -23.70
CA GLY A 252 -23.14 5.35 -24.03
C GLY A 252 -22.37 6.66 -24.04
N ARG A 253 -21.33 6.76 -23.23
CA ARG A 253 -20.58 8.00 -22.96
C ARG A 253 -19.12 7.92 -23.43
N LEU A 254 -18.52 6.74 -23.35
CA LEU A 254 -17.11 6.52 -23.64
C LEU A 254 -16.92 5.64 -24.88
N THR A 255 -15.85 5.92 -25.60
CA THR A 255 -15.23 4.98 -26.56
C THR A 255 -14.01 4.35 -25.91
N SER A 256 -13.88 3.02 -26.03
CA SER A 256 -12.76 2.26 -25.50
C SER A 256 -12.09 1.46 -26.60
N VAL A 257 -10.75 1.52 -26.66
CA VAL A 257 -9.92 0.77 -27.62
C VAL A 257 -8.88 -0.03 -26.84
N ARG A 258 -8.95 -1.35 -26.91
CA ARG A 258 -7.93 -2.22 -26.29
C ARG A 258 -6.57 -2.03 -26.98
N LEU A 259 -5.54 -1.76 -26.22
CA LEU A 259 -4.18 -1.53 -26.72
C LEU A 259 -3.40 -2.87 -26.72
N THR A 260 -3.33 -3.49 -27.91
CA THR A 260 -2.64 -4.79 -28.07
C THR A 260 -1.14 -4.65 -28.27
N ASN A 261 -0.68 -3.44 -28.56
CA ASN A 261 0.72 -3.07 -28.75
C ASN A 261 1.41 -2.52 -27.48
N LEU A 262 0.72 -2.56 -26.37
CA LEU A 262 1.29 -2.33 -25.03
C LEU A 262 1.59 -3.67 -24.32
N PRO A 263 2.64 -3.74 -23.50
CA PRO A 263 2.87 -4.90 -22.65
C PRO A 263 1.68 -5.10 -21.69
N GLU A 264 1.42 -6.34 -21.33
CA GLU A 264 0.47 -6.66 -20.26
C GLU A 264 1.04 -6.20 -18.91
N VAL A 265 0.15 -5.75 -18.04
CA VAL A 265 0.49 -5.31 -16.69
C VAL A 265 0.37 -6.50 -15.76
N PRO A 266 1.46 -6.96 -15.13
CA PRO A 266 1.41 -8.06 -14.20
C PRO A 266 0.77 -7.63 -12.88
N VAL A 267 0.10 -8.57 -12.21
CA VAL A 267 -0.43 -8.38 -10.85
C VAL A 267 0.21 -9.44 -9.94
N TYR A 268 0.91 -8.98 -8.93
CA TYR A 268 1.57 -9.81 -7.94
C TYR A 268 0.84 -9.75 -6.60
N PHE A 269 0.77 -10.87 -5.93
CA PHE A 269 0.41 -10.97 -4.52
C PHE A 269 1.70 -11.05 -3.70
N GLY A 270 1.98 -10.02 -2.93
CA GLY A 270 3.10 -9.96 -2.00
C GLY A 270 2.63 -10.05 -0.55
N ASN A 271 3.45 -10.60 0.32
CA ASN A 271 3.18 -10.64 1.76
C ASN A 271 4.48 -10.50 2.56
N ALA A 272 4.36 -10.09 3.82
CA ALA A 272 5.51 -10.13 4.73
C ALA A 272 6.03 -11.58 4.85
N GLU A 273 7.35 -11.79 4.79
CA GLU A 273 7.95 -13.13 4.76
C GLU A 273 7.53 -13.98 5.95
N PHE A 274 7.47 -13.42 7.15
CA PHE A 274 7.06 -14.14 8.35
C PHE A 274 5.59 -14.60 8.33
N LEU A 275 4.79 -14.12 7.38
CA LEU A 275 3.40 -14.54 7.15
C LEU A 275 3.25 -15.57 6.03
N ARG A 276 4.34 -16.00 5.42
CA ARG A 276 4.33 -16.93 4.27
C ARG A 276 3.43 -18.15 4.53
N ASN A 277 3.49 -18.74 5.71
CA ASN A 277 2.74 -19.93 6.07
C ASN A 277 1.47 -19.65 6.88
N ASN A 278 1.07 -18.38 7.01
CA ASN A 278 -0.16 -18.04 7.73
C ASN A 278 -1.40 -18.54 6.97
N PRO A 279 -2.28 -19.35 7.59
CA PRO A 279 -3.43 -19.94 6.90
C PRO A 279 -4.39 -18.93 6.28
N SER A 280 -4.57 -17.76 6.91
CA SER A 280 -5.46 -16.71 6.39
C SER A 280 -4.86 -15.98 5.19
N VAL A 281 -3.53 -15.80 5.18
CA VAL A 281 -2.80 -15.24 4.03
C VAL A 281 -2.86 -16.18 2.84
N GLN A 282 -2.69 -17.48 3.07
CA GLN A 282 -2.81 -18.49 2.02
C GLN A 282 -4.25 -18.59 1.48
N ALA A 283 -5.25 -18.56 2.37
CA ALA A 283 -6.66 -18.54 1.96
C ALA A 283 -6.98 -17.32 1.10
N LEU A 284 -6.49 -16.11 1.48
CA LEU A 284 -6.70 -14.91 0.69
C LEU A 284 -6.01 -14.99 -0.68
N PHE A 285 -4.78 -15.53 -0.74
CA PHE A 285 -4.09 -15.75 -2.00
C PHE A 285 -4.88 -16.67 -2.94
N GLU A 286 -5.35 -17.81 -2.42
CA GLU A 286 -6.14 -18.78 -3.23
C GLU A 286 -7.47 -18.16 -3.66
N THR A 287 -8.10 -17.36 -2.82
CA THR A 287 -9.32 -16.63 -3.18
C THR A 287 -9.04 -15.61 -4.29
N CYS A 288 -7.95 -14.83 -4.19
CA CYS A 288 -7.53 -13.93 -5.28
C CYS A 288 -7.31 -14.71 -6.58
N ARG A 289 -6.60 -15.83 -6.52
CA ARG A 289 -6.34 -16.67 -7.69
C ARG A 289 -7.64 -17.18 -8.33
N THR A 290 -8.56 -17.68 -7.54
CA THR A 290 -9.84 -18.24 -8.03
C THR A 290 -10.77 -17.18 -8.60
N GLU A 291 -10.84 -16.02 -7.95
CA GLU A 291 -11.79 -14.98 -8.34
C GLU A 291 -11.27 -14.05 -9.45
N LEU A 292 -9.96 -13.89 -9.58
CA LEU A 292 -9.39 -12.93 -10.53
C LEU A 292 -8.82 -13.59 -11.79
N VAL A 293 -8.11 -14.73 -11.66
CA VAL A 293 -7.45 -15.39 -12.80
C VAL A 293 -8.46 -16.11 -13.69
N GLY A 294 -8.34 -15.90 -14.99
CA GLY A 294 -9.26 -16.45 -15.99
C GLY A 294 -10.61 -15.72 -16.13
N ARG A 295 -10.88 -14.74 -15.23
CA ARG A 295 -12.09 -13.90 -15.29
C ARG A 295 -11.77 -12.46 -15.70
N VAL A 296 -10.71 -11.91 -15.11
CA VAL A 296 -10.28 -10.51 -15.29
C VAL A 296 -8.79 -10.42 -15.59
N LEU A 297 -8.00 -11.26 -14.93
CA LEU A 297 -6.57 -11.40 -15.19
C LEU A 297 -6.35 -12.60 -16.12
N ASP A 298 -5.53 -12.41 -17.14
CA ASP A 298 -5.03 -13.50 -17.96
C ASP A 298 -4.11 -14.38 -17.10
N ALA A 299 -4.20 -15.70 -17.26
CA ALA A 299 -3.36 -16.63 -16.53
C ALA A 299 -1.87 -16.41 -16.84
N PRO A 300 -0.97 -16.60 -15.86
CA PRO A 300 0.46 -16.48 -16.11
C PRO A 300 0.88 -17.38 -17.29
N SER A 301 1.50 -16.79 -18.33
CA SER A 301 2.03 -17.58 -19.42
C SER A 301 3.15 -18.50 -18.92
N ALA A 302 3.27 -19.71 -19.49
CA ALA A 302 4.32 -20.66 -19.12
C ALA A 302 5.75 -20.10 -19.28
N ALA A 303 5.92 -19.06 -20.10
CA ALA A 303 7.17 -18.34 -20.33
C ALA A 303 7.57 -17.40 -19.17
N GLY A 304 6.65 -17.02 -18.28
CA GLY A 304 6.89 -16.10 -17.15
C GLY A 304 7.44 -16.75 -15.87
N ARG A 305 7.82 -18.02 -15.87
CA ARG A 305 8.34 -18.74 -14.68
C ARG A 305 9.83 -18.51 -14.39
N PHE A 306 10.49 -17.63 -15.13
CA PHE A 306 11.91 -17.34 -14.93
C PHE A 306 12.13 -15.93 -14.45
N HIS A 307 11.97 -15.68 -13.15
CA HIS A 307 12.71 -14.70 -12.36
C HIS A 307 12.47 -15.01 -10.88
N GLY A 308 13.21 -16.03 -10.38
CA GLY A 308 13.13 -16.49 -9.00
C GLY A 308 14.03 -17.71 -8.78
N SER A 309 15.33 -17.51 -8.97
CA SER A 309 16.37 -18.40 -8.40
C SER A 309 17.39 -17.57 -7.68
#